data_9bc7926d64d66d79a200775a7400e5ec
#
_entry.id   9bc7926d64d66d79a200775a7400e5ec
#
_cell.length_a   1.000
_cell.length_b   1.000
_cell.length_c   1.000
_cell.angle_alpha   90.00
_cell.angle_beta   90.00
_cell.angle_gamma   90.00
#
_symmetry.space_group_name_H-M   'P 1'
#
loop_
_entity.id
_entity.type
_entity.pdbx_description
1 polymer ?
#
loop_
_entity_poly.entity_id
_entity_poly.type
_entity_poly.pdbx_seq_one_letter_code
_entity_poly.pdbx_strand_id
1 'polypeptide(L)'
;MSRFYIPLDKTTGIKVLPDFSPITSIGDYGLESAFYNCTGLTGSVYFPKLSSIGKFGLWDVFRNCSGLTGSVSFPSLTKIGNSGLESAFYNCTGLTGSISFPSLTSIRRSGLYNAFYNCTGITEVHFKSSLSGNSECTASNMGCPNATVYFDLP
;
A
#
# COMPACT_ATOMS: atom_id res chain seq x y z
N MET A 1 -10.91 -14.44 -5.97
CA MET A 1 -10.56 -13.02 -6.05
C MET A 1 -11.69 -12.15 -5.51
N SER A 2 -11.35 -11.29 -4.61
CA SER A 2 -12.32 -10.32 -4.11
C SER A 2 -12.22 -9.03 -4.93
N ARG A 3 -13.35 -8.49 -5.27
CA ARG A 3 -13.41 -7.24 -5.98
C ARG A 3 -14.49 -6.36 -5.38
N PHE A 4 -14.09 -5.19 -4.90
CA PHE A 4 -15.04 -4.19 -4.47
C PHE A 4 -15.56 -3.43 -5.65
N TYR A 5 -16.85 -3.25 -5.67
CA TYR A 5 -17.46 -2.24 -6.52
C TYR A 5 -17.70 -0.99 -5.68
N ILE A 6 -17.08 0.10 -6.07
CA ILE A 6 -17.21 1.37 -5.35
C ILE A 6 -17.85 2.36 -6.33
N PRO A 7 -19.15 2.65 -6.16
CA PRO A 7 -19.84 3.58 -7.06
C PRO A 7 -19.51 5.01 -6.68
N LEU A 8 -18.31 5.48 -7.07
CA LEU A 8 -17.76 6.69 -6.53
C LEU A 8 -17.72 7.83 -7.49
N ASP A 9 -18.09 8.99 -6.98
CA ASP A 9 -17.42 10.21 -7.34
C ASP A 9 -16.10 10.25 -6.57
N LYS A 10 -15.00 10.00 -7.26
CA LYS A 10 -13.69 9.80 -6.67
C LYS A 10 -13.12 11.04 -5.99
N THR A 11 -13.70 12.20 -6.17
CA THR A 11 -13.03 13.45 -5.79
C THR A 11 -13.60 14.09 -4.54
N THR A 12 -14.83 13.82 -4.15
CA THR A 12 -15.47 14.69 -3.18
C THR A 12 -16.31 14.02 -2.11
N GLY A 13 -16.84 12.81 -2.33
CA GLY A 13 -17.91 12.32 -1.47
C GLY A 13 -17.47 11.37 -0.36
N ILE A 14 -16.29 10.75 -0.46
CA ILE A 14 -15.92 9.68 0.44
C ILE A 14 -15.05 10.21 1.55
N LYS A 15 -15.52 10.00 2.77
CA LYS A 15 -14.80 10.41 3.98
C LYS A 15 -14.42 9.24 4.88
N VAL A 16 -14.99 8.06 4.63
CA VAL A 16 -14.79 6.87 5.44
C VAL A 16 -14.35 5.73 4.55
N LEU A 17 -13.26 5.07 4.91
CA LEU A 17 -12.78 3.88 4.22
C LEU A 17 -13.79 2.74 4.34
N PRO A 18 -13.95 1.94 3.28
CA PRO A 18 -14.67 0.67 3.40
C PRO A 18 -13.99 -0.26 4.39
N ASP A 19 -14.73 -1.22 4.88
CA ASP A 19 -14.18 -2.31 5.68
C ASP A 19 -13.51 -3.32 4.74
N PHE A 20 -12.18 -3.38 4.77
CA PHE A 20 -11.40 -4.32 3.95
C PHE A 20 -11.16 -5.67 4.65
N SER A 21 -11.71 -5.88 5.85
CA SER A 21 -11.42 -7.07 6.63
C SER A 21 -11.81 -8.40 5.97
N PRO A 22 -12.86 -8.47 5.12
CA PRO A 22 -13.19 -9.75 4.45
C PRO A 22 -12.32 -10.05 3.23
N ILE A 23 -11.51 -9.11 2.74
CA ILE A 23 -10.73 -9.30 1.52
C ILE A 23 -9.54 -10.21 1.78
N THR A 24 -9.44 -11.31 1.04
CA THR A 24 -8.32 -12.25 1.14
C THR A 24 -7.37 -12.17 -0.05
N SER A 25 -7.84 -11.72 -1.21
CA SER A 25 -7.00 -11.52 -2.38
C SER A 25 -7.55 -10.40 -3.25
N ILE A 26 -6.66 -9.73 -3.97
CA ILE A 26 -7.03 -8.74 -4.97
C ILE A 26 -6.44 -9.24 -6.29
N GLY A 27 -7.29 -9.44 -7.27
CA GLY A 27 -6.86 -9.90 -8.58
C GLY A 27 -6.27 -8.78 -9.42
N ASP A 28 -5.91 -9.13 -10.67
CA ASP A 28 -5.32 -8.16 -11.58
C ASP A 28 -6.26 -6.97 -11.78
N TYR A 29 -5.72 -5.77 -11.63
CA TYR A 29 -6.45 -4.50 -11.73
C TYR A 29 -7.64 -4.35 -10.76
N GLY A 30 -7.68 -5.16 -9.69
CA GLY A 30 -8.87 -5.31 -8.85
C GLY A 30 -9.38 -4.04 -8.20
N LEU A 31 -8.50 -3.23 -7.63
CA LEU A 31 -8.82 -1.93 -7.02
C LEU A 31 -7.98 -0.80 -7.61
N GLU A 32 -7.56 -0.94 -8.86
CA GLU A 32 -6.78 0.08 -9.56
C GLU A 32 -7.48 1.43 -9.46
N SER A 33 -6.77 2.43 -8.94
CA SER A 33 -7.23 3.81 -8.80
C SER A 33 -8.57 3.99 -8.07
N ALA A 34 -8.99 3.02 -7.26
CA ALA A 34 -10.33 3.01 -6.67
C ALA A 34 -10.63 4.24 -5.81
N PHE A 35 -9.62 4.78 -5.12
CA PHE A 35 -9.78 5.96 -4.26
C PHE A 35 -8.84 7.10 -4.69
N TYR A 36 -8.49 7.15 -5.95
CA TYR A 36 -7.62 8.19 -6.49
C TYR A 36 -8.19 9.58 -6.18
N ASN A 37 -7.36 10.45 -5.62
CA ASN A 37 -7.73 11.83 -5.24
C ASN A 37 -8.87 11.94 -4.21
N CYS A 38 -9.12 10.92 -3.42
CA CYS A 38 -10.12 11.00 -2.36
C CYS A 38 -9.52 11.71 -1.14
N THR A 39 -9.36 13.02 -1.24
CA THR A 39 -8.69 13.84 -0.23
C THR A 39 -9.45 13.93 1.10
N GLY A 40 -10.72 13.60 1.11
CA GLY A 40 -11.55 13.59 2.32
C GLY A 40 -11.48 12.28 3.12
N LEU A 41 -10.83 11.23 2.59
CA LEU A 41 -10.65 10.00 3.36
C LEU A 41 -9.74 10.24 4.55
N THR A 42 -10.13 9.69 5.70
CA THR A 42 -9.38 9.78 6.94
C THR A 42 -9.17 8.39 7.54
N GLY A 43 -8.26 8.29 8.51
CA GLY A 43 -8.02 7.06 9.25
C GLY A 43 -6.89 6.23 8.70
N SER A 44 -6.89 4.95 9.06
CA SER A 44 -5.83 3.98 8.75
C SER A 44 -6.29 3.00 7.68
N VAL A 45 -5.35 2.54 6.87
CA VAL A 45 -5.59 1.51 5.85
C VAL A 45 -5.21 0.15 6.44
N TYR A 46 -6.17 -0.75 6.55
CA TYR A 46 -5.98 -2.03 7.21
C TYR A 46 -6.59 -3.17 6.38
N PHE A 47 -5.73 -4.08 5.95
CA PHE A 47 -6.12 -5.28 5.20
C PHE A 47 -5.68 -6.53 5.99
N PRO A 48 -6.44 -6.95 7.01
CA PRO A 48 -5.96 -7.99 7.93
C PRO A 48 -5.79 -9.37 7.32
N LYS A 49 -6.57 -9.70 6.28
CA LYS A 49 -6.59 -11.04 5.68
C LYS A 49 -6.03 -11.08 4.27
N LEU A 50 -5.65 -9.94 3.71
CA LEU A 50 -5.16 -9.89 2.33
C LEU A 50 -3.83 -10.64 2.24
N SER A 51 -3.79 -11.69 1.42
CA SER A 51 -2.61 -12.54 1.25
C SER A 51 -1.89 -12.33 -0.07
N SER A 52 -2.60 -11.88 -1.12
CA SER A 52 -1.98 -11.67 -2.42
C SER A 52 -2.60 -10.51 -3.18
N ILE A 53 -1.76 -9.82 -3.93
CA ILE A 53 -2.16 -8.72 -4.82
C ILE A 53 -1.68 -9.08 -6.22
N GLY A 54 -2.59 -9.07 -7.18
CA GLY A 54 -2.30 -9.34 -8.57
C GLY A 54 -1.66 -8.16 -9.29
N LYS A 55 -1.44 -8.34 -10.60
CA LYS A 55 -0.85 -7.34 -11.48
C LYS A 55 -1.69 -6.06 -11.43
N PHE A 56 -1.04 -4.93 -11.10
CA PHE A 56 -1.71 -3.63 -10.94
C PHE A 56 -2.89 -3.65 -9.96
N GLY A 57 -2.92 -4.61 -9.03
CA GLY A 57 -4.10 -4.81 -8.18
C GLY A 57 -4.48 -3.62 -7.32
N LEU A 58 -3.50 -2.94 -6.75
CA LEU A 58 -3.68 -1.73 -5.93
C LEU A 58 -2.95 -0.52 -6.53
N TRP A 59 -2.70 -0.52 -7.84
CA TRP A 59 -2.04 0.58 -8.51
C TRP A 59 -2.82 1.87 -8.33
N ASP A 60 -2.15 2.92 -7.85
CA ASP A 60 -2.74 4.24 -7.59
C ASP A 60 -3.96 4.23 -6.67
N VAL A 61 -4.17 3.18 -5.89
CA VAL A 61 -5.43 2.99 -5.16
C VAL A 61 -5.77 4.17 -4.23
N PHE A 62 -4.78 4.70 -3.51
CA PHE A 62 -4.96 5.84 -2.61
C PHE A 62 -4.10 7.04 -3.02
N ARG A 63 -3.76 7.13 -4.28
CA ARG A 63 -2.92 8.24 -4.76
C ARG A 63 -3.58 9.57 -4.43
N ASN A 64 -2.81 10.46 -3.85
CA ASN A 64 -3.25 11.81 -3.43
C ASN A 64 -4.33 11.82 -2.34
N CYS A 65 -4.47 10.75 -1.57
CA CYS A 65 -5.37 10.72 -0.42
C CYS A 65 -4.69 11.38 0.79
N SER A 66 -4.56 12.69 0.75
CA SER A 66 -3.81 13.45 1.75
C SER A 66 -4.45 13.51 3.14
N GLY A 67 -5.71 13.12 3.24
CA GLY A 67 -6.43 13.08 4.52
C GLY A 67 -6.22 11.81 5.33
N LEU A 68 -5.59 10.76 4.76
CA LEU A 68 -5.25 9.56 5.52
C LEU A 68 -4.14 9.91 6.51
N THR A 69 -4.42 9.74 7.80
CA THR A 69 -3.53 10.20 8.87
C THR A 69 -3.03 9.09 9.78
N GLY A 70 -3.55 7.88 9.61
CA GLY A 70 -3.15 6.75 10.43
C GLY A 70 -2.01 5.95 9.83
N SER A 71 -2.05 4.66 10.07
CA SER A 71 -1.05 3.71 9.60
C SER A 71 -1.56 2.88 8.42
N VAL A 72 -0.64 2.19 7.76
CA VAL A 72 -0.94 1.23 6.70
C VAL A 72 -0.49 -0.13 7.19
N SER A 73 -1.37 -1.14 7.11
CA SER A 73 -1.06 -2.46 7.63
C SER A 73 -1.54 -3.57 6.70
N PHE A 74 -0.61 -4.47 6.37
CA PHE A 74 -0.83 -5.65 5.54
C PHE A 74 -0.23 -6.89 6.24
N PRO A 75 -0.77 -7.31 7.39
CA PRO A 75 -0.11 -8.33 8.20
C PRO A 75 -0.05 -9.72 7.57
N SER A 76 -0.97 -10.03 6.66
CA SER A 76 -1.05 -11.36 6.05
C SER A 76 -0.53 -11.41 4.60
N LEU A 77 -0.08 -10.28 4.06
CA LEU A 77 0.32 -10.19 2.67
C LEU A 77 1.60 -10.96 2.42
N THR A 78 1.54 -11.94 1.50
CA THR A 78 2.68 -12.80 1.15
C THR A 78 3.25 -12.52 -0.22
N LYS A 79 2.42 -12.05 -1.17
CA LYS A 79 2.81 -11.87 -2.57
C LYS A 79 2.29 -10.57 -3.14
N ILE A 80 3.16 -9.86 -3.85
CA ILE A 80 2.79 -8.67 -4.63
C ILE A 80 3.14 -8.95 -6.09
N GLY A 81 2.15 -8.86 -6.96
CA GLY A 81 2.32 -9.03 -8.40
C GLY A 81 2.98 -7.82 -9.05
N ASN A 82 3.21 -7.90 -10.38
CA ASN A 82 3.81 -6.79 -11.13
C ASN A 82 3.02 -5.51 -10.91
N SER A 83 3.71 -4.46 -10.48
CA SER A 83 3.11 -3.16 -10.18
C SER A 83 1.94 -3.22 -9.18
N GLY A 84 1.92 -4.24 -8.32
CA GLY A 84 0.76 -4.48 -7.44
C GLY A 84 0.48 -3.37 -6.45
N LEU A 85 1.50 -2.75 -5.89
CA LEU A 85 1.38 -1.58 -5.00
C LEU A 85 2.06 -0.35 -5.59
N GLU A 86 2.32 -0.33 -6.89
CA GLU A 86 2.94 0.81 -7.53
C GLU A 86 2.10 2.06 -7.30
N SER A 87 2.74 3.09 -6.75
CA SER A 87 2.11 4.39 -6.46
C SER A 87 0.84 4.30 -5.59
N ALA A 88 0.68 3.21 -4.84
CA ALA A 88 -0.55 2.97 -4.09
C ALA A 88 -0.87 4.08 -3.08
N PHE A 89 0.16 4.65 -2.44
CA PHE A 89 0.03 5.71 -1.44
C PHE A 89 0.79 6.97 -1.87
N TYR A 90 0.94 7.19 -3.15
CA TYR A 90 1.63 8.34 -3.71
C TYR A 90 0.98 9.63 -3.21
N ASN A 91 1.78 10.52 -2.62
CA ASN A 91 1.30 11.78 -2.02
C ASN A 91 0.30 11.62 -0.87
N CYS A 92 0.30 10.51 -0.15
CA CYS A 92 -0.46 10.39 1.08
C CYS A 92 0.32 11.06 2.20
N THR A 93 0.34 12.37 2.21
CA THR A 93 1.22 13.18 3.07
C THR A 93 0.85 13.14 4.55
N GLY A 94 -0.34 12.66 4.89
CA GLY A 94 -0.78 12.55 6.29
C GLY A 94 -0.39 11.24 6.97
N LEU A 95 0.08 10.24 6.22
CA LEU A 95 0.49 8.95 6.80
C LEU A 95 1.74 9.13 7.67
N THR A 96 1.77 8.46 8.82
CA THR A 96 2.86 8.58 9.79
C THR A 96 3.33 7.22 10.30
N GLY A 97 4.53 7.23 10.89
CA GLY A 97 5.06 6.09 11.62
C GLY A 97 5.79 5.08 10.76
N SER A 98 5.64 3.82 11.12
CA SER A 98 6.33 2.72 10.45
C SER A 98 5.35 1.83 9.69
N ILE A 99 5.86 1.20 8.63
CA ILE A 99 5.11 0.21 7.85
C ILE A 99 5.86 -1.10 7.94
N SER A 100 5.13 -2.20 8.19
CA SER A 100 5.70 -3.53 8.29
C SER A 100 5.01 -4.49 7.33
N PHE A 101 5.82 -5.38 6.72
CA PHE A 101 5.35 -6.44 5.87
C PHE A 101 5.79 -7.80 6.44
N PRO A 102 5.19 -8.25 7.56
CA PRO A 102 5.73 -9.40 8.31
C PRO A 102 5.59 -10.75 7.62
N SER A 103 4.70 -10.85 6.64
CA SER A 103 4.45 -12.11 5.92
C SER A 103 4.96 -12.10 4.48
N LEU A 104 5.44 -10.97 4.00
CA LEU A 104 5.79 -10.79 2.59
C LEU A 104 7.04 -11.56 2.22
N THR A 105 6.94 -12.40 1.19
CA THR A 105 8.05 -13.23 0.71
C THR A 105 8.34 -13.07 -0.77
N SER A 106 7.40 -12.51 -1.55
CA SER A 106 7.55 -12.40 -3.00
C SER A 106 7.05 -11.04 -3.49
N ILE A 107 7.91 -10.35 -4.22
CA ILE A 107 7.58 -9.06 -4.83
C ILE A 107 8.04 -9.12 -6.27
N ARG A 108 7.10 -8.94 -7.19
CA ARG A 108 7.42 -8.91 -8.61
C ARG A 108 7.80 -7.49 -9.05
N ARG A 109 8.17 -7.36 -10.31
CA ARG A 109 8.69 -6.12 -10.92
C ARG A 109 7.80 -4.93 -10.61
N SER A 110 8.39 -3.86 -10.14
CA SER A 110 7.72 -2.60 -9.78
C SER A 110 6.63 -2.77 -8.72
N GLY A 111 6.62 -3.89 -7.99
CA GLY A 111 5.57 -4.15 -7.01
C GLY A 111 5.46 -3.11 -5.91
N LEU A 112 6.58 -2.47 -5.54
CA LEU A 112 6.61 -1.39 -4.54
C LEU A 112 7.09 -0.06 -5.13
N TYR A 113 7.19 0.06 -6.46
CA TYR A 113 7.71 1.27 -7.08
C TYR A 113 6.86 2.49 -6.72
N ASN A 114 7.50 3.49 -6.11
CA ASN A 114 6.84 4.71 -5.65
C ASN A 114 5.61 4.47 -4.76
N ALA A 115 5.53 3.31 -4.11
CA ALA A 115 4.37 2.96 -3.27
C ALA A 115 4.08 4.03 -2.21
N PHE A 116 5.13 4.65 -1.65
CA PHE A 116 5.03 5.66 -0.60
C PHE A 116 5.68 6.98 -1.01
N TYR A 117 5.64 7.29 -2.30
CA TYR A 117 6.22 8.53 -2.80
C TYR A 117 5.63 9.73 -2.07
N ASN A 118 6.52 10.58 -1.57
CA ASN A 118 6.14 11.80 -0.86
C ASN A 118 5.28 11.58 0.41
N CYS A 119 5.33 10.38 0.99
CA CYS A 119 4.75 10.11 2.30
C CYS A 119 5.75 10.53 3.37
N THR A 120 5.84 11.82 3.62
CA THR A 120 6.93 12.42 4.42
C THR A 120 6.89 12.07 5.90
N GLY A 121 5.74 11.62 6.40
CA GLY A 121 5.59 11.18 7.79
C GLY A 121 5.99 9.73 8.04
N ILE A 122 6.26 8.95 6.98
CA ILE A 122 6.72 7.56 7.15
C ILE A 122 8.22 7.56 7.38
N THR A 123 8.64 7.01 8.52
CA THR A 123 10.02 7.05 8.97
C THR A 123 10.74 5.71 8.89
N GLU A 124 9.98 4.61 8.87
CA GLU A 124 10.55 3.26 8.86
C GLU A 124 9.71 2.32 8.01
N VAL A 125 10.38 1.41 7.32
CA VAL A 125 9.72 0.29 6.63
C VAL A 125 10.46 -0.99 7.01
N HIS A 126 9.71 -2.00 7.46
CA HIS A 126 10.27 -3.26 7.96
C HIS A 126 9.84 -4.42 7.08
N PHE A 127 10.81 -5.20 6.66
CA PHE A 127 10.62 -6.42 5.86
C PHE A 127 11.18 -7.65 6.57
N LYS A 128 10.80 -8.82 6.08
CA LYS A 128 11.42 -10.06 6.51
C LYS A 128 12.90 -10.06 6.11
N SER A 129 13.72 -10.67 6.93
CA SER A 129 15.16 -10.80 6.68
C SER A 129 15.46 -11.48 5.33
N SER A 130 14.58 -12.38 4.89
CA SER A 130 14.73 -13.05 3.59
C SER A 130 14.66 -12.12 2.38
N LEU A 131 14.11 -10.92 2.54
CA LEU A 131 14.03 -9.94 1.46
C LEU A 131 15.23 -8.98 1.42
N SER A 132 16.22 -9.19 2.27
CA SER A 132 17.44 -8.38 2.27
C SER A 132 18.11 -8.47 0.88
N GLY A 133 18.43 -7.32 0.31
CA GLY A 133 19.01 -7.25 -1.03
C GLY A 133 18.00 -7.22 -2.18
N ASN A 134 16.70 -7.36 -1.88
CA ASN A 134 15.68 -7.23 -2.92
C ASN A 134 15.57 -5.76 -3.38
N SER A 135 15.69 -5.52 -4.68
CA SER A 135 15.71 -4.17 -5.23
C SER A 135 14.40 -3.39 -5.06
N GLU A 136 13.29 -4.10 -4.85
CA GLU A 136 12.02 -3.44 -4.56
C GLU A 136 11.97 -2.85 -3.14
N CYS A 137 12.76 -3.41 -2.23
CA CYS A 137 12.73 -3.08 -0.80
C CYS A 137 13.75 -1.98 -0.44
N THR A 138 13.87 -0.94 -1.25
CA THR A 138 14.73 0.21 -0.94
C THR A 138 13.89 1.45 -0.76
N ALA A 139 14.34 2.35 0.12
CA ALA A 139 13.66 3.62 0.32
C ALA A 139 13.56 4.42 -0.99
N SER A 140 14.62 4.39 -1.79
CA SER A 140 14.63 5.06 -3.09
C SER A 140 13.58 4.50 -4.04
N ASN A 141 13.48 3.18 -4.16
CA ASN A 141 12.49 2.55 -5.05
C ASN A 141 11.07 2.85 -4.59
N MET A 142 10.82 2.83 -3.29
CA MET A 142 9.49 3.11 -2.73
C MET A 142 9.14 4.60 -2.73
N GLY A 143 10.09 5.48 -3.07
CA GLY A 143 9.85 6.92 -3.17
C GLY A 143 9.86 7.66 -1.83
N CYS A 144 10.37 7.04 -0.77
CA CYS A 144 10.44 7.63 0.56
C CYS A 144 11.89 7.68 1.07
N PRO A 145 12.76 8.49 0.46
CA PRO A 145 14.20 8.45 0.73
C PRO A 145 14.59 8.79 2.17
N ASN A 146 13.70 9.44 2.92
CA ASN A 146 13.95 9.77 4.32
C ASN A 146 13.60 8.64 5.28
N ALA A 147 12.93 7.58 4.81
CA ALA A 147 12.62 6.43 5.65
C ALA A 147 13.84 5.50 5.75
N THR A 148 13.99 4.87 6.89
CA THR A 148 14.97 3.80 7.08
C THR A 148 14.31 2.46 6.81
N VAL A 149 14.97 1.62 6.03
CA VAL A 149 14.49 0.27 5.72
C VAL A 149 15.22 -0.75 6.56
N TYR A 150 14.45 -1.62 7.23
CA TYR A 150 14.97 -2.68 8.09
C TYR A 150 14.58 -4.05 7.55
N PHE A 151 15.48 -5.02 7.70
CA PHE A 151 15.23 -6.42 7.35
C PHE A 151 15.30 -7.26 8.64
N ASP A 152 14.47 -6.89 9.60
CA ASP A 152 14.52 -7.36 10.96
C ASP A 152 13.35 -8.28 11.38
N LEU A 153 12.46 -8.60 10.45
CA LEU A 153 11.34 -9.49 10.71
C LEU A 153 11.72 -10.93 10.38
N PRO A 154 11.29 -11.91 11.22
CA PRO A 154 11.64 -13.33 11.02
C PRO A 154 10.98 -13.97 9.80
#